data_d29e68269218d345f1a138df2f2d12cf
#
_entry.id   d29e68269218d345f1a138df2f2d12cf
#
_cell.length_a   1.000
_cell.length_b   1.000
_cell.length_c   1.000
_cell.angle_alpha   90.00
_cell.angle_beta   90.00
_cell.angle_gamma   90.00
#
_symmetry.space_group_name_H-M   'P 1'
#
loop_
_entity.id
_entity.type
_entity.pdbx_description
1 polymer ?
#
loop_
_entity_poly.entity_id
_entity_poly.type
_entity_poly.pdbx_seq_one_letter_code
_entity_poly.pdbx_strand_id
1 'polypeptide(L)'
;MSDLTRPTVWPYSDSAAPEAVAGEKDACGVGFLAQLSGETSHWVLQQALRGLGCMEHRGGCGGDGDSGDGAGVLCQIPWTYLKAVWPEAASARGLGMMFMPQDPERRELARRFCNEEAEALGLMSAGWREVPVDSSVLGPMARDTAPAVSYTHLTLPTRTRV
;
A
#
# COMPACT_ATOMS: atom_id res chain seq x y z
N MET A 1 -10.35 -13.45 31.12
CA MET A 1 -11.10 -13.47 29.85
C MET A 1 -11.59 -12.06 29.65
N SER A 2 -10.82 -11.22 28.99
CA SER A 2 -11.18 -9.83 28.69
C SER A 2 -11.78 -9.83 27.29
N ASP A 3 -13.03 -9.42 27.26
CA ASP A 3 -13.88 -9.26 26.10
C ASP A 3 -13.28 -8.16 25.20
N LEU A 4 -12.65 -8.57 24.12
CA LEU A 4 -12.23 -7.67 23.04
C LEU A 4 -13.45 -7.39 22.17
N THR A 5 -14.37 -6.57 22.69
CA THR A 5 -15.43 -5.99 21.89
C THR A 5 -14.78 -5.07 20.85
N ARG A 6 -14.65 -5.56 19.62
CA ARG A 6 -14.37 -4.75 18.44
C ARG A 6 -15.28 -3.54 18.46
N PRO A 7 -14.77 -2.32 18.27
CA PRO A 7 -15.64 -1.19 17.99
C PRO A 7 -16.43 -1.50 16.72
N THR A 8 -17.74 -1.67 16.87
CA THR A 8 -18.65 -2.09 15.79
C THR A 8 -19.04 -0.93 14.86
N VAL A 9 -18.41 0.22 14.98
CA VAL A 9 -18.71 1.38 14.13
C VAL A 9 -17.42 2.09 13.80
N TRP A 10 -17.01 2.02 12.53
CA TRP A 10 -16.12 3.03 11.98
C TRP A 10 -16.79 4.40 12.11
N PRO A 11 -16.05 5.49 12.46
CA PRO A 11 -16.62 6.82 12.65
C PRO A 11 -17.15 7.46 11.34
N TYR A 12 -17.22 6.74 10.27
CA TYR A 12 -17.92 7.14 9.05
C TYR A 12 -19.38 6.68 9.15
N SER A 13 -20.24 7.55 9.69
CA SER A 13 -21.66 7.39 9.47
C SER A 13 -21.96 7.78 8.01
N ASP A 14 -22.74 6.98 7.32
CA ASP A 14 -23.24 7.24 5.94
C ASP A 14 -23.92 8.61 5.76
N SER A 15 -24.14 9.34 6.84
CA SER A 15 -24.80 10.65 6.84
C SER A 15 -23.86 11.85 6.67
N ALA A 16 -22.53 11.64 6.58
CA ALA A 16 -21.56 12.72 6.54
C ALA A 16 -20.66 12.74 5.29
N ALA A 17 -20.90 11.87 4.30
CA ALA A 17 -20.23 12.00 3.02
C ALA A 17 -20.69 13.31 2.35
N PRO A 18 -19.78 14.22 1.98
CA PRO A 18 -20.16 15.40 1.23
C PRO A 18 -20.93 14.98 -0.02
N GLU A 19 -22.05 15.65 -0.30
CA GLU A 19 -22.92 15.38 -1.45
C GLU A 19 -22.16 15.38 -2.79
N ALA A 20 -21.02 16.05 -2.84
CA ALA A 20 -20.08 16.08 -3.96
C ALA A 20 -19.45 14.70 -4.27
N VAL A 21 -19.28 13.83 -3.26
CA VAL A 21 -18.69 12.48 -3.44
C VAL A 21 -19.74 11.47 -3.90
N ALA A 22 -21.01 11.68 -3.53
CA ALA A 22 -22.12 10.79 -3.90
C ALA A 22 -22.53 10.89 -5.39
N GLY A 23 -22.05 11.91 -6.11
CA GLY A 23 -22.33 12.15 -7.52
C GLY A 23 -21.24 11.73 -8.50
N GLU A 24 -20.05 11.37 -8.02
CA GLU A 24 -18.95 10.94 -8.88
C GLU A 24 -19.21 9.53 -9.42
N LYS A 25 -19.23 9.44 -10.75
CA LYS A 25 -19.29 8.15 -11.44
C LYS A 25 -17.86 7.63 -11.56
N ASP A 26 -17.47 6.76 -10.66
CA ASP A 26 -16.17 6.10 -10.71
C ASP A 26 -15.99 5.32 -12.01
N ALA A 27 -14.97 5.67 -12.77
CA ALA A 27 -14.59 4.96 -13.98
C ALA A 27 -13.51 3.89 -13.66
N CYS A 28 -13.68 3.14 -12.58
CA CYS A 28 -12.72 2.12 -12.15
C CYS A 28 -12.79 0.87 -13.04
N GLY A 29 -11.63 0.34 -13.37
CA GLY A 29 -11.46 -0.99 -13.96
C GLY A 29 -10.75 -1.89 -12.96
N VAL A 30 -11.34 -3.02 -12.61
CA VAL A 30 -10.76 -4.01 -11.71
C VAL A 30 -10.73 -5.37 -12.38
N GLY A 31 -9.60 -6.07 -12.24
CA GLY A 31 -9.45 -7.44 -12.73
C GLY A 31 -8.67 -8.28 -11.71
N PHE A 32 -8.76 -9.58 -11.80
CA PHE A 32 -7.95 -10.49 -11.00
C PHE A 32 -7.43 -11.64 -11.85
N LEU A 33 -6.29 -12.18 -11.46
CA LEU A 33 -5.66 -13.36 -12.03
C LEU A 33 -5.25 -14.29 -10.90
N ALA A 34 -5.50 -15.58 -11.06
CA ALA A 34 -5.13 -16.59 -10.08
C ALA A 34 -4.49 -17.81 -10.74
N GLN A 35 -3.47 -18.35 -10.09
CA GLN A 35 -2.86 -19.62 -10.43
C GLN A 35 -3.59 -20.74 -9.68
N LEU A 36 -4.33 -21.60 -10.39
CA LEU A 36 -5.14 -22.64 -9.77
C LEU A 36 -4.31 -23.73 -9.08
N SER A 37 -3.07 -23.94 -9.52
CA SER A 37 -2.14 -24.87 -8.85
C SER A 37 -1.66 -24.37 -7.49
N GLY A 38 -1.86 -23.08 -7.17
CA GLY A 38 -1.32 -22.44 -5.96
C GLY A 38 0.18 -22.17 -6.01
N GLU A 39 0.86 -22.50 -7.10
CA GLU A 39 2.28 -22.22 -7.27
C GLU A 39 2.54 -20.74 -7.49
N THR A 40 3.57 -20.21 -6.86
CA THR A 40 4.00 -18.83 -7.09
C THR A 40 4.63 -18.70 -8.46
N SER A 41 4.18 -17.71 -9.26
CA SER A 41 4.67 -17.53 -10.61
C SER A 41 4.80 -16.05 -10.97
N HIS A 42 5.98 -15.64 -11.40
CA HIS A 42 6.21 -14.31 -11.94
C HIS A 42 5.38 -14.06 -13.22
N TRP A 43 5.05 -15.12 -13.95
CA TRP A 43 4.19 -15.04 -15.13
C TRP A 43 2.81 -14.45 -14.80
N VAL A 44 2.20 -14.83 -13.66
CA VAL A 44 0.91 -14.28 -13.21
C VAL A 44 1.00 -12.77 -13.02
N LEU A 45 2.08 -12.28 -12.39
CA LEU A 45 2.32 -10.85 -12.24
C LEU A 45 2.45 -10.14 -13.59
N GLN A 46 3.20 -10.74 -14.52
CA GLN A 46 3.35 -10.19 -15.88
C GLN A 46 2.00 -10.10 -16.61
N GLN A 47 1.14 -11.12 -16.48
CA GLN A 47 -0.19 -11.08 -17.09
C GLN A 47 -1.10 -10.05 -16.41
N ALA A 48 -0.99 -9.87 -15.11
CA ALA A 48 -1.72 -8.82 -14.39
C ALA A 48 -1.31 -7.42 -14.88
N LEU A 49 -0.02 -7.16 -15.06
CA LEU A 49 0.49 -5.91 -15.61
C LEU A 49 0.04 -5.68 -17.07
N ARG A 50 0.02 -6.73 -17.89
CA ARG A 50 -0.55 -6.64 -19.25
C ARG A 50 -2.04 -6.32 -19.23
N GLY A 51 -2.80 -6.99 -18.37
CA GLY A 51 -4.22 -6.72 -18.18
C GLY A 51 -4.48 -5.29 -17.73
N LEU A 52 -3.65 -4.77 -16.82
CA LEU A 52 -3.72 -3.39 -16.37
C LEU A 52 -3.50 -2.40 -17.54
N GLY A 53 -2.49 -2.64 -18.39
CA GLY A 53 -2.26 -1.84 -19.60
C GLY A 53 -3.46 -1.87 -20.57
N CYS A 54 -4.17 -2.98 -20.67
CA CYS A 54 -5.39 -3.06 -21.49
C CYS A 54 -6.57 -2.23 -20.93
N MET A 55 -6.51 -1.81 -19.68
CA MET A 55 -7.54 -1.00 -19.03
C MET A 55 -7.27 0.51 -19.10
N GLU A 56 -6.27 0.96 -19.82
CA GLU A 56 -5.91 2.38 -19.97
C GLU A 56 -7.11 3.26 -20.35
N HIS A 57 -8.00 2.75 -21.22
CA HIS A 57 -9.23 3.44 -21.65
C HIS A 57 -10.26 3.61 -20.51
N ARG A 58 -10.03 3.03 -19.34
CA ARG A 58 -10.87 3.16 -18.14
C ARG A 58 -10.33 4.20 -17.16
N GLY A 59 -9.15 4.74 -17.41
CA GLY A 59 -8.55 5.80 -16.62
C GLY A 59 -9.00 7.18 -17.07
N GLY A 60 -9.04 8.13 -16.13
CA GLY A 60 -9.20 9.55 -16.40
C GLY A 60 -7.85 10.24 -16.59
N CYS A 61 -7.86 11.35 -17.33
CA CYS A 61 -6.72 12.25 -17.43
C CYS A 61 -7.01 13.54 -16.68
N GLY A 62 -6.00 14.03 -15.97
CA GLY A 62 -6.04 15.32 -15.30
C GLY A 62 -6.12 16.50 -16.26
N GLY A 63 -6.27 17.71 -15.71
CA GLY A 63 -6.36 18.93 -16.50
C GLY A 63 -5.08 19.30 -17.27
N ASP A 64 -3.95 18.69 -16.93
CA ASP A 64 -2.68 18.83 -17.67
C ASP A 64 -2.58 17.87 -18.87
N GLY A 65 -3.56 16.99 -19.07
CA GLY A 65 -3.61 16.02 -20.15
C GLY A 65 -2.59 14.87 -20.06
N ASP A 66 -1.82 14.81 -18.99
CA ASP A 66 -0.70 13.89 -18.81
C ASP A 66 -0.78 13.12 -17.46
N SER A 67 -1.31 13.75 -16.42
CA SER A 67 -1.56 13.08 -15.15
C SER A 67 -2.81 12.20 -15.22
N GLY A 68 -2.70 10.95 -14.78
CA GLY A 68 -3.83 9.99 -14.75
C GLY A 68 -4.33 9.72 -13.33
N ASP A 69 -5.43 8.99 -13.23
CA ASP A 69 -6.04 8.58 -11.94
C ASP A 69 -5.17 7.59 -11.15
N GLY A 70 -4.15 7.07 -11.78
CA GLY A 70 -3.29 6.05 -11.21
C GLY A 70 -3.76 4.63 -11.53
N ALA A 71 -2.82 3.71 -11.40
CA ALA A 71 -3.04 2.29 -11.63
C ALA A 71 -2.16 1.47 -10.69
N GLY A 72 -2.56 0.27 -10.38
CA GLY A 72 -1.77 -0.56 -9.49
C GLY A 72 -2.08 -2.05 -9.60
N VAL A 73 -1.15 -2.86 -9.13
CA VAL A 73 -1.30 -4.30 -8.99
C VAL A 73 -1.08 -4.68 -7.53
N LEU A 74 -2.05 -5.36 -6.95
CA LEU A 74 -1.90 -6.01 -5.66
C LEU A 74 -1.52 -7.47 -5.89
N CYS A 75 -0.44 -7.91 -5.31
CA CYS A 75 0.02 -9.29 -5.41
C CYS A 75 0.35 -9.86 -4.02
N GLN A 76 0.55 -11.16 -3.97
CA GLN A 76 1.08 -11.82 -2.79
C GLN A 76 2.44 -11.21 -2.41
N ILE A 77 2.72 -11.08 -1.11
CA ILE A 77 3.98 -10.49 -0.64
C ILE A 77 5.17 -11.31 -1.19
N PRO A 78 6.05 -10.70 -1.99
CA PRO A 78 7.15 -11.43 -2.63
C PRO A 78 8.32 -11.61 -1.66
N TRP A 79 8.16 -12.48 -0.66
CA TRP A 79 9.13 -12.67 0.42
C TRP A 79 10.54 -13.01 -0.07
N THR A 80 10.67 -13.80 -1.14
CA THR A 80 11.98 -14.16 -1.69
C THR A 80 12.72 -12.92 -2.20
N TYR A 81 12.03 -12.04 -2.91
CA TYR A 81 12.60 -10.79 -3.38
C TYR A 81 12.92 -9.85 -2.22
N LEU A 82 11.99 -9.67 -1.30
CA LEU A 82 12.18 -8.77 -0.15
C LEU A 82 13.37 -9.18 0.70
N LYS A 83 13.55 -10.47 0.99
CA LYS A 83 14.70 -10.97 1.73
C LYS A 83 16.03 -10.71 1.03
N ALA A 84 16.04 -10.69 -0.31
CA ALA A 84 17.23 -10.41 -1.10
C ALA A 84 17.61 -8.93 -1.09
N VAL A 85 16.61 -8.02 -1.16
CA VAL A 85 16.83 -6.57 -1.24
C VAL A 85 16.76 -5.86 0.12
N TRP A 86 16.27 -6.55 1.15
CA TRP A 86 16.07 -6.05 2.50
C TRP A 86 16.21 -7.20 3.52
N PRO A 87 17.45 -7.61 3.85
CA PRO A 87 17.72 -8.77 4.70
C PRO A 87 17.06 -8.68 6.08
N GLU A 88 16.88 -7.47 6.63
CA GLU A 88 16.24 -7.22 7.91
C GLU A 88 14.77 -7.68 7.91
N ALA A 89 14.14 -7.75 6.74
CA ALA A 89 12.78 -8.28 6.58
C ALA A 89 12.70 -9.83 6.65
N ALA A 90 13.78 -10.53 6.86
CA ALA A 90 13.81 -12.00 6.81
C ALA A 90 12.87 -12.66 7.83
N SER A 91 12.67 -12.04 9.00
CA SER A 91 11.76 -12.50 10.06
C SER A 91 10.34 -11.92 9.97
N ALA A 92 10.08 -11.04 9.01
CA ALA A 92 8.80 -10.36 8.88
C ALA A 92 7.64 -11.33 8.62
N ARG A 93 6.48 -10.99 9.16
CA ARG A 93 5.21 -11.72 8.97
C ARG A 93 4.17 -10.87 8.25
N GLY A 94 4.38 -9.57 8.19
CA GLY A 94 3.54 -8.61 7.50
C GLY A 94 4.38 -7.52 6.86
N LEU A 95 3.83 -6.87 5.86
CA LEU A 95 4.43 -5.76 5.15
C LEU A 95 3.39 -4.66 5.02
N GLY A 96 3.75 -3.44 5.39
CA GLY A 96 2.97 -2.25 5.15
C GLY A 96 3.62 -1.40 4.06
N MET A 97 2.86 -1.00 3.04
CA MET A 97 3.27 0.03 2.10
C MET A 97 2.65 1.35 2.54
N MET A 98 3.47 2.34 2.78
CA MET A 98 3.04 3.63 3.32
C MET A 98 3.35 4.74 2.34
N PHE A 99 2.33 5.57 2.08
CA PHE A 99 2.45 6.80 1.31
C PHE A 99 2.67 7.95 2.29
N MET A 100 3.90 8.40 2.36
CA MET A 100 4.37 9.32 3.37
C MET A 100 4.45 10.75 2.85
N PRO A 101 4.41 11.77 3.73
CA PRO A 101 4.69 13.14 3.35
C PRO A 101 6.06 13.28 2.69
N GLN A 102 6.19 14.19 1.73
CA GLN A 102 7.49 14.52 1.14
C GLN A 102 8.42 15.23 2.13
N ASP A 103 7.85 16.03 3.02
CA ASP A 103 8.58 16.72 4.08
C ASP A 103 9.24 15.73 5.03
N PRO A 104 10.58 15.79 5.24
CA PRO A 104 11.31 14.83 6.03
C PRO A 104 10.89 14.77 7.51
N GLU A 105 10.56 15.91 8.12
CA GLU A 105 10.18 15.98 9.54
C GLU A 105 8.81 15.34 9.75
N ARG A 106 7.85 15.66 8.86
CA ARG A 106 6.53 15.04 8.89
C ARG A 106 6.60 13.55 8.59
N ARG A 107 7.49 13.12 7.69
CA ARG A 107 7.72 11.71 7.38
C ARG A 107 8.21 10.95 8.60
N GLU A 108 9.19 11.51 9.30
CA GLU A 108 9.73 10.88 10.51
C GLU A 108 8.68 10.82 11.63
N LEU A 109 7.89 11.87 11.78
CA LEU A 109 6.76 11.88 12.70
C LEU A 109 5.75 10.75 12.36
N ALA A 110 5.39 10.58 11.09
CA ALA A 110 4.48 9.53 10.64
C ALA A 110 5.05 8.14 10.91
N ARG A 111 6.35 7.91 10.66
CA ARG A 111 7.04 6.66 10.97
C ARG A 111 6.98 6.34 12.47
N ARG A 112 7.22 7.33 13.30
CA ARG A 112 7.15 7.16 14.75
C ARG A 112 5.75 6.76 15.19
N PHE A 113 4.71 7.44 14.73
CA PHE A 113 3.32 7.05 15.04
C PHE A 113 3.01 5.63 14.59
N CYS A 114 3.40 5.23 13.37
CA CYS A 114 3.19 3.86 12.91
C CYS A 114 3.89 2.83 13.79
N ASN A 115 5.10 3.13 14.27
CA ASN A 115 5.81 2.24 15.17
C ASN A 115 5.14 2.14 16.55
N GLU A 116 4.74 3.27 17.12
CA GLU A 116 4.02 3.34 18.41
C GLU A 116 2.71 2.55 18.37
N GLU A 117 1.93 2.70 17.31
CA GLU A 117 0.69 1.94 17.13
C GLU A 117 0.94 0.43 16.93
N ALA A 118 1.98 0.08 16.18
CA ALA A 118 2.37 -1.32 16.01
C ALA A 118 2.76 -1.95 17.35
N GLU A 119 3.56 -1.26 18.14
CA GLU A 119 3.98 -1.70 19.48
C GLU A 119 2.78 -1.84 20.43
N ALA A 120 1.84 -0.90 20.39
CA ALA A 120 0.61 -0.97 21.20
C ALA A 120 -0.23 -2.20 20.87
N LEU A 121 -0.17 -2.69 19.63
CA LEU A 121 -0.82 -3.92 19.18
C LEU A 121 0.04 -5.19 19.40
N GLY A 122 1.19 -5.07 20.05
CA GLY A 122 2.11 -6.18 20.29
C GLY A 122 2.86 -6.62 19.03
N LEU A 123 2.99 -5.76 18.04
CA LEU A 123 3.80 -5.96 16.86
C LEU A 123 5.13 -5.21 17.02
N MET A 124 6.15 -5.65 16.31
CA MET A 124 7.41 -4.92 16.21
C MET A 124 7.63 -4.49 14.76
N SER A 125 7.90 -3.21 14.57
CA SER A 125 8.46 -2.71 13.33
C SER A 125 9.94 -3.06 13.29
N ALA A 126 10.38 -3.82 12.29
CA ALA A 126 11.79 -4.18 12.15
C ALA A 126 12.53 -3.19 11.24
N GLY A 127 11.92 -2.09 10.88
CA GLY A 127 12.54 -0.97 10.17
C GLY A 127 11.71 -0.43 9.01
N TRP A 128 12.29 0.54 8.34
CA TRP A 128 11.70 1.24 7.20
C TRP A 128 12.65 1.17 6.00
N ARG A 129 12.10 0.92 4.84
CA ARG A 129 12.82 0.93 3.57
C ARG A 129 12.13 1.88 2.61
N GLU A 130 12.89 2.79 2.01
CA GLU A 130 12.39 3.61 0.93
C GLU A 130 12.20 2.76 -0.33
N VAL A 131 11.09 2.98 -1.01
CA VAL A 131 10.77 2.29 -2.25
C VAL A 131 11.36 3.09 -3.40
N PRO A 132 12.16 2.48 -4.27
CA PRO A 132 12.59 3.14 -5.49
C PRO A 132 11.37 3.51 -6.35
N VAL A 133 11.26 4.78 -6.69
CA VAL A 133 10.20 5.31 -7.55
C VAL A 133 10.82 6.08 -8.71
N ASP A 134 10.21 5.99 -9.87
CA ASP A 134 10.57 6.79 -11.03
C ASP A 134 9.53 7.89 -11.23
N SER A 135 9.82 9.08 -10.75
CA SER A 135 8.94 10.25 -10.88
C SER A 135 9.01 10.90 -12.26
N SER A 136 9.91 10.46 -13.15
CA SER A 136 10.07 11.06 -14.47
C SER A 136 8.87 10.81 -15.38
N VAL A 137 8.16 9.72 -15.13
CA VAL A 137 6.96 9.32 -15.89
C VAL A 137 5.67 9.97 -15.43
N LEU A 138 5.72 10.75 -14.36
CA LEU A 138 4.53 11.43 -13.81
C LEU A 138 4.27 12.75 -14.54
N GLY A 139 3.01 13.00 -14.87
CA GLY A 139 2.57 14.31 -15.29
C GLY A 139 2.77 15.38 -14.19
N PRO A 140 2.77 16.68 -14.56
CA PRO A 140 3.06 17.77 -13.63
C PRO A 140 2.18 17.75 -12.36
N MET A 141 0.88 17.62 -12.50
CA MET A 141 -0.06 17.61 -11.37
C MET A 141 0.20 16.42 -10.44
N ALA A 142 0.42 15.24 -11.00
CA ALA A 142 0.72 14.03 -10.22
C ALA A 142 2.06 14.15 -9.49
N ARG A 143 3.07 14.77 -10.12
CA ARG A 143 4.40 14.98 -9.53
C ARG A 143 4.37 15.91 -8.33
N ASP A 144 3.57 16.98 -8.39
CA ASP A 144 3.45 17.96 -7.31
C ASP A 144 2.82 17.36 -6.05
N THR A 145 1.98 16.35 -6.22
CA THR A 145 1.27 15.68 -5.12
C THR A 145 1.81 14.30 -4.77
N ALA A 146 2.80 13.79 -5.51
CA ALA A 146 3.35 12.46 -5.31
C ALA A 146 3.87 12.26 -3.89
N PRO A 147 3.47 11.21 -3.17
CA PRO A 147 3.97 10.92 -1.83
C PRO A 147 5.39 10.33 -1.88
N ALA A 148 6.08 10.39 -0.76
CA ALA A 148 7.24 9.53 -0.55
C ALA A 148 6.77 8.12 -0.18
N VAL A 149 7.22 7.09 -0.89
CA VAL A 149 6.78 5.72 -0.65
C VAL A 149 7.79 4.97 0.19
N SER A 150 7.33 4.38 1.28
CA SER A 150 8.17 3.59 2.18
C SER A 150 7.51 2.26 2.51
N TYR A 151 8.31 1.20 2.64
CA TYR A 151 7.88 -0.06 3.25
C TYR A 151 8.26 -0.09 4.72
N THR A 152 7.34 -0.57 5.56
CA THR A 152 7.65 -1.09 6.88
C THR A 152 7.34 -2.58 6.92
N HIS A 153 8.06 -3.34 7.69
CA HIS A 153 7.75 -4.73 7.96
C HIS A 153 7.47 -4.96 9.44
N LEU A 154 6.45 -5.77 9.67
CA LEU A 154 5.95 -6.08 10.99
C LEU A 154 6.26 -7.53 11.34
N THR A 155 6.69 -7.77 12.57
CA THR A 155 6.91 -9.09 13.11
C THR A 155 6.26 -9.22 14.48
N LEU A 156 5.94 -10.44 14.87
CA LEU A 156 5.54 -10.72 16.24
C LEU A 156 6.79 -10.77 17.12
N PRO A 157 6.75 -10.26 18.35
CA PRO A 157 7.85 -10.42 19.28
C PRO A 157 8.12 -11.92 19.48
N THR A 158 9.38 -12.30 19.32
CA THR A 158 9.79 -13.68 19.57
C THR A 158 9.61 -13.93 21.08
N ARG A 159 8.59 -14.71 21.45
CA ARG A 159 8.48 -15.19 22.84
C ARG A 159 9.75 -16.04 23.11
N THR A 160 10.70 -15.46 23.80
CA THR A 160 11.74 -16.24 24.44
C THR A 160 11.03 -17.10 25.49
N ARG A 161 10.89 -18.41 25.21
CA ARG A 161 10.51 -19.35 26.27
C ARG A 161 11.67 -19.37 27.27
N VAL A 162 11.44 -18.79 28.44
CA VAL A 162 12.24 -19.00 29.63
C VAL A 162 11.89 -20.37 30.18
#